data_15a76aa3e29642e8a75beab42c9b6211
#
_entry.id   15a76aa3e29642e8a75beab42c9b6211
#
_cell.length_a   1.000
_cell.length_b   1.000
_cell.length_c   1.000
_cell.angle_alpha   90.00
_cell.angle_beta   90.00
_cell.angle_gamma   90.00
#
_symmetry.space_group_name_H-M   'P 1'
#
loop_
_entity.id
_entity.type
_entity.pdbx_description
1 polymer ?
#
loop_
_entity_poly.entity_id
_entity_poly.type
_entity_poly.pdbx_seq_one_letter_code
_entity_poly.pdbx_strand_id
1 'polypeptide(L)'
;MHALLLHRMNLGLWNIGLKWLARFFSHITRWLTGIEIHPGAQIGRRFFIDHGMGVVIGETAEIGDDCTLYHGVTLGGTSWQKGKRHPTLLDNVVVGAGAKVLGPITIGSGVRI
;
A
#
# COMPACT_ATOMS: atom_id res chain seq x y z
N MET A 1 -0.20 10.81 10.53
CA MET A 1 0.16 9.72 9.59
C MET A 1 0.55 8.43 10.31
N HIS A 2 -0.32 8.02 11.23
CA HIS A 2 -0.06 6.84 12.07
C HIS A 2 0.01 5.54 11.27
N ALA A 3 -0.80 5.42 10.20
CA ALA A 3 -0.81 4.20 9.38
C ALA A 3 0.54 3.93 8.74
N LEU A 4 1.24 4.96 8.26
CA LEU A 4 2.56 4.79 7.64
C LEU A 4 3.63 4.40 8.66
N LEU A 5 3.62 5.02 9.84
CA LEU A 5 4.56 4.65 10.90
C LEU A 5 4.36 3.19 11.31
N LEU A 6 3.11 2.79 11.50
CA LEU A 6 2.77 1.41 11.87
C LEU A 6 3.12 0.45 10.74
N HIS A 7 2.91 0.84 9.47
CA HIS A 7 3.31 0.02 8.33
C HIS A 7 4.82 -0.18 8.29
N ARG A 8 5.61 0.87 8.52
CA ARG A 8 7.08 0.74 8.50
C ARG A 8 7.57 -0.21 9.58
N MET A 9 6.96 -0.18 10.76
CA MET A 9 7.24 -1.15 11.81
C MET A 9 6.87 -2.56 11.35
N ASN A 10 5.69 -2.73 10.75
CA ASN A 10 5.20 -4.02 10.29
C ASN A 10 6.06 -4.57 9.15
N LEU A 11 6.53 -3.71 8.24
CA LEU A 11 7.43 -4.11 7.17
C LEU A 11 8.76 -4.62 7.73
N GLY A 12 9.29 -3.96 8.76
CA GLY A 12 10.48 -4.45 9.47
C GLY A 12 10.29 -5.84 10.03
N LEU A 13 9.17 -6.09 10.71
CA LEU A 13 8.83 -7.41 11.23
C LEU A 13 8.70 -8.45 10.12
N TRP A 14 8.05 -8.07 9.01
CA TRP A 14 7.90 -8.95 7.84
C TRP A 14 9.25 -9.37 7.27
N ASN A 15 10.16 -8.40 7.10
CA ASN A 15 11.46 -8.64 6.49
C ASN A 15 12.38 -9.50 7.34
N ILE A 16 12.23 -9.49 8.67
CA ILE A 16 13.03 -10.35 9.56
C ILE A 16 12.40 -11.71 9.82
N GLY A 17 11.31 -12.05 9.10
CA GLY A 17 10.69 -13.36 9.16
C GLY A 17 9.58 -13.53 10.18
N LEU A 18 9.20 -12.48 10.91
CA LEU A 18 8.07 -12.52 11.86
C LEU A 18 6.77 -12.18 11.14
N LYS A 19 6.44 -12.93 10.11
CA LYS A 19 5.34 -12.61 9.20
C LYS A 19 3.96 -12.63 9.86
N TRP A 20 3.70 -13.63 10.71
CA TRP A 20 2.40 -13.71 11.37
C TRP A 20 2.18 -12.55 12.34
N LEU A 21 3.26 -12.12 13.03
CA LEU A 21 3.20 -10.99 13.95
C LEU A 21 2.98 -9.67 13.18
N ALA A 22 3.68 -9.52 12.05
CA ALA A 22 3.48 -8.36 11.18
C ALA A 22 2.03 -8.27 10.69
N ARG A 23 1.44 -9.39 10.27
CA ARG A 23 0.05 -9.42 9.85
C ARG A 23 -0.91 -9.09 10.97
N PHE A 24 -0.65 -9.60 12.17
CA PHE A 24 -1.47 -9.29 13.33
C PHE A 24 -1.51 -7.79 13.60
N PHE A 25 -0.35 -7.14 13.63
CA PHE A 25 -0.28 -5.70 13.84
C PHE A 25 -0.86 -4.91 12.66
N SER A 26 -0.75 -5.42 11.44
CA SER A 26 -1.38 -4.82 10.27
C SER A 26 -2.91 -4.79 10.41
N HIS A 27 -3.52 -5.85 10.90
CA HIS A 27 -4.96 -5.88 11.15
C HIS A 27 -5.37 -4.90 12.24
N ILE A 28 -4.58 -4.75 13.29
CA ILE A 28 -4.83 -3.73 14.33
C ILE A 28 -4.75 -2.33 13.72
N THR A 29 -3.76 -2.06 12.89
CA THR A 29 -3.61 -0.78 12.20
C THR A 29 -4.84 -0.46 11.37
N ARG A 30 -5.35 -1.42 10.60
CA ARG A 30 -6.57 -1.27 9.80
C ARG A 30 -7.77 -0.91 10.68
N TRP A 31 -7.91 -1.60 11.80
CA TRP A 31 -9.02 -1.36 12.72
C TRP A 31 -8.97 0.05 13.30
N LEU A 32 -7.76 0.56 13.61
CA LEU A 32 -7.59 1.89 14.22
C LEU A 32 -7.69 3.02 13.20
N THR A 33 -7.23 2.81 11.96
CA THR A 33 -7.07 3.88 10.97
C THR A 33 -8.02 3.78 9.78
N GLY A 34 -8.66 2.63 9.57
CA GLY A 34 -9.46 2.37 8.37
C GLY A 34 -8.64 2.14 7.11
N ILE A 35 -7.33 2.01 7.25
CA ILE A 35 -6.39 1.82 6.13
C ILE A 35 -5.76 0.45 6.27
N GLU A 36 -5.83 -0.35 5.20
CA GLU A 36 -5.18 -1.65 5.16
C GLU A 36 -3.93 -1.59 4.28
N ILE A 37 -2.76 -1.74 4.89
CA ILE A 37 -1.50 -1.84 4.17
C ILE A 37 -0.86 -3.18 4.53
N HIS A 38 -0.71 -4.07 3.54
CA HIS A 38 -0.07 -5.36 3.80
C HIS A 38 1.39 -5.13 4.22
N PRO A 39 1.89 -5.84 5.24
CA PRO A 39 3.25 -5.62 5.73
C PRO A 39 4.35 -5.82 4.68
N GLY A 40 4.09 -6.61 3.64
CA GLY A 40 5.05 -6.83 2.55
C GLY A 40 5.12 -5.70 1.53
N ALA A 41 4.22 -4.73 1.56
CA ALA A 41 4.22 -3.63 0.60
C ALA A 41 5.44 -2.72 0.77
N GLN A 42 6.01 -2.29 -0.35
CA GLN A 42 7.17 -1.39 -0.37
C GLN A 42 6.68 0.02 -0.67
N ILE A 43 6.95 0.95 0.23
CA ILE A 43 6.50 2.34 0.11
C ILE A 43 7.69 3.27 0.23
N GLY A 44 7.86 4.14 -0.77
CA GLY A 44 8.92 5.13 -0.81
C GLY A 44 8.72 6.29 0.16
N ARG A 45 9.45 7.36 -0.10
CA ARG A 45 9.48 8.53 0.78
C ARG A 45 8.34 9.49 0.45
N ARG A 46 7.94 10.29 1.44
CA ARG A 46 6.97 11.37 1.30
C ARG A 46 5.65 10.89 0.67
N PHE A 47 5.23 9.70 1.08
CA PHE A 47 3.95 9.13 0.69
C PHE A 47 2.84 9.78 1.50
N PHE A 48 1.78 10.21 0.83
CA PHE A 48 0.65 10.87 1.47
C PHE A 48 -0.66 10.14 1.16
N ILE A 49 -1.46 9.90 2.18
CA ILE A 49 -2.82 9.37 2.04
C ILE A 49 -3.79 10.44 2.55
N ASP A 50 -4.60 10.97 1.63
CA ASP A 50 -5.58 11.99 1.98
C ASP A 50 -6.91 11.33 2.31
N HIS A 51 -7.47 11.68 3.48
CA HIS A 51 -8.71 11.13 4.02
C HIS A 51 -8.73 9.62 4.24
N GLY A 52 -7.70 8.92 3.98
CA GLY A 52 -7.30 7.53 4.24
C GLY A 52 -8.32 6.40 4.32
N MET A 53 -9.57 6.65 4.64
CA MET A 53 -10.56 5.61 4.90
C MET A 53 -10.78 4.72 3.69
N GLY A 54 -10.74 3.40 3.91
CA GLY A 54 -11.00 2.43 2.85
C GLY A 54 -9.85 2.19 1.89
N VAL A 55 -8.65 2.74 2.15
CA VAL A 55 -7.48 2.46 1.31
C VAL A 55 -6.99 1.05 1.58
N VAL A 56 -6.68 0.30 0.51
CA VAL A 56 -6.13 -1.05 0.58
C VAL A 56 -4.89 -1.13 -0.29
N ILE A 57 -3.77 -1.54 0.29
CA ILE A 57 -2.49 -1.72 -0.42
C ILE A 57 -2.04 -3.16 -0.22
N GLY A 58 -1.93 -3.91 -1.32
CA GLY A 58 -1.63 -5.34 -1.29
C GLY A 58 -0.16 -5.68 -1.07
N GLU A 59 0.11 -6.96 -0.87
CA GLU A 59 1.42 -7.48 -0.43
C GLU A 59 2.58 -7.12 -1.35
N THR A 60 2.39 -7.26 -2.67
CA THR A 60 3.48 -7.05 -3.63
C THR A 60 3.44 -5.66 -4.27
N ALA A 61 2.60 -4.75 -3.75
CA ALA A 61 2.57 -3.39 -4.24
C ALA A 61 3.88 -2.68 -3.96
N GLU A 62 4.31 -1.87 -4.92
CA GLU A 62 5.49 -1.03 -4.79
C GLU A 62 5.09 0.40 -5.11
N ILE A 63 5.45 1.32 -4.23
CA ILE A 63 5.10 2.72 -4.37
C ILE A 63 6.38 3.54 -4.29
N GLY A 64 6.63 4.33 -5.31
CA GLY A 64 7.79 5.21 -5.38
C GLY A 64 7.68 6.40 -4.43
N ASP A 65 8.53 7.40 -4.66
CA ASP A 65 8.58 8.59 -3.82
C ASP A 65 7.51 9.62 -4.23
N ASP A 66 7.07 10.42 -3.27
CA ASP A 66 6.16 11.55 -3.50
C ASP A 66 4.82 11.16 -4.11
N CYS A 67 4.33 9.96 -3.82
CA CYS A 67 3.01 9.52 -4.28
C CYS A 67 1.90 9.95 -3.32
N THR A 68 0.70 10.13 -3.85
CA THR A 68 -0.49 10.48 -3.07
C THR A 68 -1.65 9.57 -3.44
N LEU A 69 -2.29 8.99 -2.44
CA LEU A 69 -3.54 8.25 -2.62
C LEU A 69 -4.67 8.96 -1.89
N TYR A 70 -5.85 8.99 -2.50
CA TYR A 70 -7.05 9.48 -1.85
C TYR A 70 -7.84 8.31 -1.26
N HIS A 71 -8.91 8.64 -0.52
CA HIS A 71 -9.73 7.63 0.16
C HIS A 71 -10.32 6.60 -0.82
N GLY A 72 -10.53 5.39 -0.33
CA GLY A 72 -11.15 4.32 -1.11
C GLY A 72 -10.30 3.73 -2.22
N VAL A 73 -9.03 4.13 -2.35
CA VAL A 73 -8.13 3.58 -3.38
C VAL A 73 -7.74 2.16 -3.01
N THR A 74 -7.77 1.26 -4.00
CA THR A 74 -7.29 -0.10 -3.85
C THR A 74 -6.14 -0.35 -4.83
N LEU A 75 -5.00 -0.79 -4.31
CA LEU A 75 -3.90 -1.34 -5.10
C LEU A 75 -3.96 -2.85 -4.91
N GLY A 76 -4.70 -3.52 -5.78
CA GLY A 76 -5.10 -4.91 -5.60
C GLY A 76 -4.48 -5.87 -6.60
N GLY A 77 -4.63 -7.17 -6.31
CA GLY A 77 -4.22 -8.24 -7.19
C GLY A 77 -5.40 -8.84 -7.95
N THR A 78 -5.10 -9.45 -9.09
CA THR A 78 -6.09 -10.15 -9.90
C THR A 78 -5.82 -11.65 -9.98
N SER A 79 -4.79 -12.14 -9.30
CA SER A 79 -4.35 -13.53 -9.38
C SER A 79 -4.16 -14.10 -7.98
N TRP A 80 -4.37 -15.43 -7.86
CA TRP A 80 -4.07 -16.17 -6.63
C TRP A 80 -2.64 -16.71 -6.61
N GLN A 81 -1.89 -16.54 -7.72
CA GLN A 81 -0.52 -17.02 -7.80
C GLN A 81 0.40 -16.19 -6.95
N LYS A 82 1.45 -16.82 -6.42
CA LYS A 82 2.50 -16.13 -5.68
C LYS A 82 3.35 -15.30 -6.63
N GLY A 83 4.06 -14.32 -6.09
CA GLY A 83 4.90 -13.41 -6.85
C GLY A 83 4.23 -12.07 -7.05
N LYS A 84 4.75 -11.28 -7.98
CA LYS A 84 4.26 -9.94 -8.25
C LYS A 84 2.85 -9.99 -8.82
N ARG A 85 1.87 -9.53 -8.06
CA ARG A 85 0.44 -9.52 -8.46
C ARG A 85 -0.27 -8.21 -8.16
N HIS A 86 0.43 -7.25 -7.58
CA HIS A 86 -0.11 -5.94 -7.23
C HIS A 86 0.61 -4.84 -8.01
N PRO A 87 0.01 -3.63 -8.13
CA PRO A 87 0.58 -2.57 -8.95
C PRO A 87 1.90 -2.02 -8.42
N THR A 88 2.66 -1.43 -9.33
CA THR A 88 3.82 -0.60 -9.02
C THR A 88 3.50 0.84 -9.44
N LEU A 89 3.60 1.76 -8.51
CA LEU A 89 3.51 3.19 -8.79
C LEU A 89 4.94 3.74 -8.79
N LEU A 90 5.34 4.36 -9.87
CA LEU A 90 6.63 5.05 -9.93
C LEU A 90 6.52 6.37 -9.14
N ASP A 91 7.45 7.29 -9.35
CA ASP A 91 7.49 8.49 -8.50
C ASP A 91 6.39 9.50 -8.88
N ASN A 92 5.93 10.26 -7.88
CA ASN A 92 5.06 11.41 -8.09
C ASN A 92 3.72 11.07 -8.75
N VAL A 93 3.17 9.90 -8.42
CA VAL A 93 1.86 9.46 -8.93
C VAL A 93 0.76 9.90 -7.96
N VAL A 94 -0.36 10.36 -8.50
CA VAL A 94 -1.56 10.67 -7.72
C VAL A 94 -2.70 9.76 -8.16
N VAL A 95 -3.32 9.09 -7.19
CA VAL A 95 -4.46 8.20 -7.44
C VAL A 95 -5.69 8.79 -6.77
N GLY A 96 -6.68 9.15 -7.58
CA GLY A 96 -7.90 9.81 -7.11
C GLY A 96 -8.83 8.89 -6.32
N ALA A 97 -9.76 9.50 -5.60
CA ALA A 97 -10.65 8.80 -4.69
C ALA A 97 -11.42 7.67 -5.37
N GLY A 98 -11.48 6.52 -4.71
CA GLY A 98 -12.24 5.36 -5.15
C GLY A 98 -11.63 4.58 -6.31
N ALA A 99 -10.47 4.98 -6.84
CA ALA A 99 -9.85 4.27 -7.96
C ALA A 99 -9.39 2.87 -7.54
N LYS A 100 -9.57 1.91 -8.45
CA LYS A 100 -9.12 0.53 -8.25
C LYS A 100 -8.04 0.25 -9.29
N VAL A 101 -6.79 0.15 -8.83
CA VAL A 101 -5.65 -0.21 -9.67
C VAL A 101 -5.34 -1.67 -9.39
N LEU A 102 -5.53 -2.51 -10.39
CA LEU A 102 -5.52 -3.96 -10.18
C LEU A 102 -4.50 -4.65 -11.07
N GLY A 103 -3.82 -5.64 -10.51
CA GLY A 103 -2.88 -6.47 -11.24
C GLY A 103 -1.45 -5.95 -11.23
N PRO A 104 -0.51 -6.73 -11.79
CA PRO A 104 0.92 -6.40 -11.74
C PRO A 104 1.31 -5.39 -12.82
N ILE A 105 0.61 -4.26 -12.87
CA ILE A 105 0.87 -3.20 -13.84
C ILE A 105 1.75 -2.12 -13.22
N THR A 106 2.43 -1.37 -14.08
CA THR A 106 3.28 -0.25 -13.66
C THR A 106 2.66 1.06 -14.11
N ILE A 107 2.45 1.96 -13.16
CA ILE A 107 1.97 3.32 -13.44
C ILE A 107 3.18 4.24 -13.51
N GLY A 108 3.35 4.90 -14.63
CA GLY A 108 4.51 5.76 -14.89
C GLY A 108 4.58 6.98 -13.98
N SER A 109 5.79 7.54 -13.86
CA SER A 109 6.00 8.73 -13.01
C SER A 109 5.14 9.90 -13.47
N GLY A 110 4.58 10.62 -12.50
CA GLY A 110 3.78 11.81 -12.75
C GLY A 110 2.36 11.56 -13.24
N VAL A 111 1.94 10.31 -13.36
CA VAL A 111 0.57 9.98 -13.83
C VAL A 111 -0.46 10.38 -12.76
N ARG A 112 -1.60 10.86 -13.23
CA ARG A 112 -2.78 11.20 -12.41
C ARG A 112 -3.95 10.29 -12.80
N ILE A 113 -4.49 9.60 -11.82
CA ILE A 113 -5.62 8.68 -12.03
C ILE A 113 -6.85 9.24 -11.34
#